data_f298b00e85c0c79ca339af8516ff7084
#
_entry.id   f298b00e85c0c79ca339af8516ff7084
#
_cell.length_a   1.000
_cell.length_b   1.000
_cell.length_c   1.000
_cell.angle_alpha   90.00
_cell.angle_beta   90.00
_cell.angle_gamma   90.00
#
_symmetry.space_group_name_H-M   'P 1'
#
loop_
_entity.id
_entity.type
_entity.pdbx_description
1 polymer ?
#
loop_
_entity_poly.entity_id
_entity_poly.type
_entity_poly.pdbx_seq_one_letter_code
_entity_poly.pdbx_strand_id
1 'polypeptide(L)'
;APDVFPIGDTLVTWIITDEAGNHSIATQTVTIVDTTIPTLTLPEDLTVEASSLQETLVDIGQAEADDISGISYIVNNAPDVFPLGSTVVTWSATDNHHNTISAEQTITVVDTTVPTIITPQNIVREAVNPTLNFIQLGELVASDSVGIESISNDKPITFQFGSTIVTWTVTDTSGNTSQATQVVTIIDTTAPDVSAPSDIVAEATDLSNNVVELGEATVYDIMSVESIANDAPEFFSVGETTVTWTATDSSGNSSTATQTVTIIDTAAPELTIPENVIIAAFSLEKEVDVGVALASDLVDSIPTVTNNAPETFPLGDTIVTWSVSDEFGNSASYEQVISVQPCGESLSYYNQILGTFEDDIITGTQFADLIFAFGGNDIIFGGQGNDCIIGGGGDDFIFGNAGSDHLVGGEGNDILKGN
;
A
#
# COMPACT_ATOMS: atom_id res chain seq x y z
N ALA A 1 65.08 85.09 -61.88
CA ALA A 1 64.18 83.99 -61.52
C ALA A 1 64.81 83.28 -60.32
N PRO A 2 64.00 82.73 -59.42
CA PRO A 2 64.54 81.92 -58.38
C PRO A 2 65.08 80.57 -58.94
N ASP A 3 65.94 79.83 -58.21
CA ASP A 3 66.49 78.55 -58.64
C ASP A 3 65.41 77.40 -58.52
N VAL A 4 64.40 77.64 -57.68
CA VAL A 4 63.29 76.74 -57.46
C VAL A 4 61.99 77.59 -57.45
N PHE A 5 60.93 77.11 -58.13
CA PHE A 5 59.61 77.74 -58.11
C PHE A 5 58.68 76.98 -57.10
N PRO A 6 58.12 77.71 -56.13
CA PRO A 6 57.14 77.12 -55.23
C PRO A 6 55.81 76.83 -55.94
N ILE A 7 54.95 75.92 -55.39
CA ILE A 7 53.59 75.73 -55.87
C ILE A 7 52.84 77.05 -55.81
N GLY A 8 52.10 77.40 -56.86
CA GLY A 8 51.35 78.61 -57.05
C GLY A 8 52.06 79.51 -58.08
N ASP A 9 51.61 80.77 -58.17
CA ASP A 9 52.07 81.75 -59.14
C ASP A 9 53.35 82.45 -58.63
N THR A 10 54.42 82.38 -59.41
CA THR A 10 55.62 83.10 -59.18
C THR A 10 55.81 84.11 -60.30
N LEU A 11 55.86 85.43 -59.99
CA LEU A 11 56.11 86.49 -60.97
C LEU A 11 57.61 86.62 -61.19
N VAL A 12 58.08 86.24 -62.37
CA VAL A 12 59.47 86.45 -62.80
C VAL A 12 59.57 87.75 -63.55
N THR A 13 60.38 88.66 -63.08
CA THR A 13 60.68 89.94 -63.73
C THR A 13 61.97 89.86 -64.59
N TRP A 14 61.85 90.10 -65.88
CA TRP A 14 62.94 90.16 -66.81
C TRP A 14 63.34 91.61 -66.96
N ILE A 15 64.60 91.91 -66.76
CA ILE A 15 65.16 93.26 -66.89
C ILE A 15 66.22 93.17 -68.03
N ILE A 16 65.95 93.89 -69.12
CA ILE A 16 66.95 94.07 -70.20
C ILE A 16 67.53 95.49 -70.01
N THR A 17 68.88 95.61 -69.91
CA THR A 17 69.60 96.86 -69.74
C THR A 17 70.42 97.08 -71.02
N ASP A 18 70.28 98.25 -71.70
CA ASP A 18 71.16 98.65 -72.83
C ASP A 18 72.54 99.13 -72.36
N GLU A 19 73.48 99.37 -73.27
CA GLU A 19 74.81 99.86 -72.95
C GLU A 19 74.83 101.30 -72.34
N ALA A 20 73.70 102.02 -72.50
CA ALA A 20 73.54 103.35 -71.93
C ALA A 20 72.92 103.38 -70.53
N GLY A 21 72.52 102.11 -69.97
CA GLY A 21 71.94 101.96 -68.68
C GLY A 21 70.40 102.07 -68.64
N ASN A 22 69.75 102.21 -69.79
CA ASN A 22 68.24 102.21 -69.78
C ASN A 22 67.71 100.77 -69.61
N HIS A 23 66.60 100.64 -68.82
CA HIS A 23 66.03 99.39 -68.53
C HIS A 23 64.63 99.21 -69.17
N SER A 24 64.41 98.06 -69.77
CA SER A 24 63.10 97.62 -70.15
C SER A 24 62.71 96.43 -69.27
N ILE A 25 61.47 96.44 -68.76
CA ILE A 25 61.01 95.45 -67.82
C ILE A 25 59.82 94.69 -68.50
N ALA A 26 59.87 93.39 -68.45
CA ALA A 26 58.75 92.46 -68.78
C ALA A 26 58.53 91.48 -67.64
N THR A 27 57.33 91.07 -67.43
CA THR A 27 56.99 90.08 -66.41
C THR A 27 56.46 88.82 -67.09
N GLN A 28 56.81 87.66 -66.51
CA GLN A 28 56.36 86.37 -66.84
C GLN A 28 55.81 85.68 -65.56
N THR A 29 54.60 85.19 -65.57
CA THR A 29 54.12 84.38 -64.46
C THR A 29 54.49 82.93 -64.79
N VAL A 30 55.13 82.26 -63.83
CA VAL A 30 55.38 80.84 -63.84
C VAL A 30 54.43 80.24 -62.79
N THR A 31 53.50 79.48 -63.23
CA THR A 31 52.49 78.76 -62.39
C THR A 31 52.98 77.34 -62.21
N ILE A 32 53.26 76.92 -60.98
CA ILE A 32 53.48 75.54 -60.59
C ILE A 32 52.20 75.05 -60.01
N VAL A 33 51.59 74.08 -60.60
CA VAL A 33 50.34 73.42 -60.13
C VAL A 33 50.67 72.05 -59.55
N ASP A 34 50.03 71.70 -58.47
CA ASP A 34 50.06 70.37 -57.98
C ASP A 34 48.91 69.60 -58.55
N THR A 35 49.18 68.49 -59.18
CA THR A 35 48.24 67.58 -59.81
C THR A 35 48.44 66.12 -59.30
N THR A 36 49.33 65.99 -58.30
CA THR A 36 49.56 64.68 -57.67
C THR A 36 48.45 64.41 -56.68
N ILE A 37 47.98 63.21 -56.69
CA ILE A 37 46.99 62.72 -55.70
C ILE A 37 47.75 62.30 -54.44
N PRO A 38 47.19 62.50 -53.22
CA PRO A 38 47.80 62.03 -52.01
C PRO A 38 48.04 60.54 -51.96
N THR A 39 48.99 60.12 -51.20
CA THR A 39 49.03 58.70 -50.72
C THR A 39 48.05 58.51 -49.56
N LEU A 40 47.33 57.41 -49.53
CA LEU A 40 46.35 57.06 -48.43
C LEU A 40 46.68 55.68 -47.92
N THR A 41 46.93 55.59 -46.61
CA THR A 41 47.11 54.32 -45.89
C THR A 41 45.91 54.11 -44.99
N LEU A 42 45.14 53.02 -45.23
CA LEU A 42 43.97 52.72 -44.46
C LEU A 42 44.32 51.88 -43.22
N PRO A 43 43.47 51.89 -42.16
CA PRO A 43 43.43 50.87 -41.19
C PRO A 43 43.08 49.49 -41.85
N GLU A 44 43.45 48.38 -41.19
CA GLU A 44 43.15 47.07 -41.67
C GLU A 44 41.60 46.80 -41.63
N ASP A 45 41.13 45.86 -42.47
CA ASP A 45 39.75 45.34 -42.36
C ASP A 45 39.55 44.75 -40.97
N LEU A 46 38.35 44.96 -40.40
CA LEU A 46 37.98 44.48 -39.07
C LEU A 46 36.86 43.45 -39.12
N THR A 47 37.02 42.43 -38.28
CA THR A 47 35.92 41.51 -37.93
C THR A 47 35.68 41.61 -36.44
N VAL A 48 34.48 41.96 -36.05
CA VAL A 48 34.09 42.18 -34.65
C VAL A 48 32.83 41.42 -34.31
N GLU A 49 32.70 41.02 -33.04
CA GLU A 49 31.50 40.37 -32.52
C GLU A 49 30.35 41.35 -32.36
N ALA A 50 29.15 40.95 -32.72
CA ALA A 50 27.95 41.77 -32.61
C ALA A 50 27.54 42.01 -31.16
N SER A 51 27.31 43.25 -30.82
CA SER A 51 26.70 43.61 -29.54
C SER A 51 25.16 43.68 -29.60
N SER A 52 24.63 43.83 -30.82
CA SER A 52 23.21 43.73 -31.14
C SER A 52 23.01 43.48 -32.64
N LEU A 53 21.77 43.17 -33.05
CA LEU A 53 21.45 42.90 -34.45
C LEU A 53 21.76 44.10 -35.37
N GLN A 54 21.60 45.35 -34.93
CA GLN A 54 21.66 46.56 -35.77
C GLN A 54 22.63 47.64 -35.26
N GLU A 55 23.09 47.56 -34.04
CA GLU A 55 23.80 48.66 -33.36
C GLU A 55 25.07 48.18 -32.68
N THR A 56 26.06 47.79 -33.48
CA THR A 56 27.41 47.47 -32.95
C THR A 56 28.32 48.69 -33.11
N LEU A 57 28.85 49.20 -32.02
CA LEU A 57 29.88 50.25 -32.03
C LEU A 57 31.22 49.64 -32.41
N VAL A 58 31.89 50.20 -33.43
CA VAL A 58 33.18 49.71 -33.89
C VAL A 58 34.14 50.91 -33.97
N ASP A 59 35.30 50.79 -33.34
CA ASP A 59 36.42 51.73 -33.58
C ASP A 59 37.13 51.28 -34.85
N ILE A 60 36.91 52.03 -35.95
CA ILE A 60 37.47 51.74 -37.27
C ILE A 60 38.92 52.21 -37.45
N GLY A 61 39.52 52.84 -36.44
CA GLY A 61 40.85 53.40 -36.50
C GLY A 61 40.90 54.75 -37.20
N GLN A 62 42.08 55.15 -37.61
CA GLN A 62 42.35 56.42 -38.36
C GLN A 62 43.20 56.11 -39.58
N ALA A 63 42.82 56.72 -40.70
CA ALA A 63 43.62 56.67 -41.90
C ALA A 63 44.67 57.69 -41.88
N GLU A 64 45.85 57.42 -42.48
CA GLU A 64 46.94 58.35 -42.65
C GLU A 64 47.11 58.68 -44.13
N ALA A 65 47.41 59.95 -44.42
CA ALA A 65 47.67 60.38 -45.79
C ALA A 65 48.90 61.38 -45.82
N ASP A 66 49.64 61.28 -46.91
CA ASP A 66 50.78 62.17 -47.14
C ASP A 66 50.78 62.68 -48.56
N ASP A 67 51.15 63.99 -48.76
CA ASP A 67 51.30 64.66 -50.01
C ASP A 67 52.29 65.80 -49.93
N ILE A 68 52.96 66.12 -51.06
CA ILE A 68 53.96 67.18 -51.14
C ILE A 68 53.42 68.60 -50.82
N SER A 69 52.14 68.81 -51.13
CA SER A 69 51.41 70.04 -50.88
C SER A 69 50.78 70.09 -49.49
N GLY A 70 50.85 68.96 -48.74
CA GLY A 70 50.18 68.72 -47.46
C GLY A 70 48.72 68.32 -47.61
N ILE A 71 48.24 67.73 -46.57
CA ILE A 71 46.84 67.22 -46.52
C ILE A 71 45.91 68.30 -45.99
N SER A 72 44.80 68.53 -46.66
CA SER A 72 43.75 69.46 -46.28
C SER A 72 42.78 68.79 -45.27
N TYR A 73 42.29 67.60 -45.60
CA TYR A 73 41.47 66.85 -44.73
C TYR A 73 41.42 65.36 -45.12
N ILE A 74 41.07 64.46 -44.14
CA ILE A 74 40.73 63.09 -44.34
C ILE A 74 39.34 62.91 -43.75
N VAL A 75 38.45 62.25 -44.50
CA VAL A 75 37.08 61.97 -44.08
C VAL A 75 36.71 60.48 -44.42
N ASN A 76 35.72 59.97 -43.74
CA ASN A 76 35.10 58.71 -44.11
C ASN A 76 33.60 58.86 -44.08
N ASN A 77 32.89 57.80 -44.59
CA ASN A 77 31.45 57.69 -44.63
C ASN A 77 30.94 56.66 -43.65
N ALA A 78 31.74 56.27 -42.62
CA ALA A 78 31.36 55.31 -41.64
C ALA A 78 30.03 55.69 -40.95
N PRO A 79 29.10 54.77 -40.75
CA PRO A 79 27.94 55.01 -39.88
C PRO A 79 28.37 55.08 -38.41
N ASP A 80 27.53 55.67 -37.55
CA ASP A 80 27.76 55.75 -36.11
C ASP A 80 27.72 54.32 -35.47
N VAL A 81 26.94 53.41 -36.03
CA VAL A 81 26.81 51.99 -35.59
C VAL A 81 26.76 51.09 -36.85
N PHE A 82 27.30 49.87 -36.68
CA PHE A 82 27.39 48.89 -37.75
C PHE A 82 26.36 47.78 -37.54
N PRO A 83 25.57 47.45 -38.55
CA PRO A 83 24.65 46.33 -38.51
C PRO A 83 25.41 45.02 -38.69
N LEU A 84 24.75 43.89 -38.32
CA LEU A 84 25.26 42.54 -38.61
C LEU A 84 25.53 42.39 -40.12
N GLY A 85 26.69 41.81 -40.44
CA GLY A 85 27.17 41.65 -41.82
C GLY A 85 28.32 42.59 -42.18
N SER A 86 28.61 42.78 -43.46
CA SER A 86 29.74 43.55 -43.93
C SER A 86 29.31 44.96 -44.37
N THR A 87 29.99 45.96 -43.90
CA THR A 87 29.84 47.37 -44.27
C THR A 87 31.16 47.87 -44.85
N VAL A 88 31.09 48.48 -46.03
CA VAL A 88 32.24 49.12 -46.67
C VAL A 88 32.30 50.60 -46.30
N VAL A 89 33.40 50.99 -45.68
CA VAL A 89 33.70 52.39 -45.31
C VAL A 89 34.63 52.92 -46.36
N THR A 90 34.25 54.01 -47.03
CA THR A 90 35.09 54.76 -47.98
C THR A 90 35.83 55.89 -47.27
N TRP A 91 37.11 55.81 -47.25
CA TRP A 91 37.97 56.84 -46.80
C TRP A 91 38.40 57.76 -47.98
N SER A 92 38.46 59.08 -47.77
CA SER A 92 38.88 60.01 -48.79
C SER A 92 39.85 60.99 -48.17
N ALA A 93 41.01 61.18 -48.81
CA ALA A 93 42.01 62.19 -48.46
C ALA A 93 42.08 63.19 -49.59
N THR A 94 42.06 64.49 -49.22
CA THR A 94 42.23 65.68 -50.15
C THR A 94 43.40 66.51 -49.71
N ASP A 95 44.28 66.85 -50.71
CA ASP A 95 45.43 67.76 -50.49
C ASP A 95 45.01 69.23 -50.44
N ASN A 96 45.92 70.06 -50.23
CA ASN A 96 45.71 71.55 -50.22
C ASN A 96 45.40 72.11 -51.59
N HIS A 97 45.52 71.30 -52.70
CA HIS A 97 45.26 71.69 -54.08
C HIS A 97 44.07 71.01 -54.68
N HIS A 98 43.27 70.31 -53.81
CA HIS A 98 42.00 69.62 -54.14
C HIS A 98 42.19 68.33 -54.98
N ASN A 99 43.42 67.75 -55.06
CA ASN A 99 43.52 66.40 -55.58
C ASN A 99 43.04 65.42 -54.53
N THR A 100 42.27 64.41 -54.94
CA THR A 100 41.59 63.49 -53.97
C THR A 100 41.90 62.07 -54.34
N ILE A 101 42.12 61.24 -53.33
CA ILE A 101 42.18 59.78 -53.44
C ILE A 101 41.11 59.19 -52.52
N SER A 102 40.54 58.04 -52.88
CA SER A 102 39.62 57.27 -52.05
C SER A 102 40.04 55.80 -52.05
N ALA A 103 39.85 55.16 -50.92
CA ALA A 103 40.07 53.69 -50.76
C ALA A 103 39.06 53.13 -49.72
N GLU A 104 38.86 51.85 -49.78
CA GLU A 104 37.81 51.15 -49.01
C GLU A 104 38.40 50.31 -47.89
N GLN A 105 37.81 50.39 -46.72
CA GLN A 105 37.99 49.48 -45.57
C GLN A 105 36.71 48.69 -45.34
N THR A 106 36.82 47.35 -45.15
CA THR A 106 35.70 46.49 -44.86
C THR A 106 35.57 46.26 -43.35
N ILE A 107 34.40 46.56 -42.79
CA ILE A 107 34.06 46.26 -41.40
C ILE A 107 33.02 45.14 -41.43
N THR A 108 33.36 43.99 -40.89
CA THR A 108 32.45 42.83 -40.80
C THR A 108 32.06 42.60 -39.35
N VAL A 109 30.75 42.73 -39.09
CA VAL A 109 30.14 42.37 -37.78
C VAL A 109 29.60 40.96 -37.90
N VAL A 110 30.12 40.08 -37.09
CA VAL A 110 29.68 38.65 -37.02
C VAL A 110 29.09 38.37 -35.66
N ASP A 111 28.19 37.38 -35.59
CA ASP A 111 27.73 36.81 -34.35
C ASP A 111 28.11 35.34 -34.30
N THR A 112 28.97 34.99 -33.38
CA THR A 112 29.43 33.62 -33.13
C THR A 112 29.08 33.14 -31.71
N THR A 113 28.38 34.02 -30.97
CA THR A 113 27.97 33.77 -29.60
C THR A 113 26.72 32.86 -29.59
N VAL A 114 26.73 31.77 -28.83
CA VAL A 114 25.55 30.91 -28.71
C VAL A 114 24.56 31.49 -27.69
N PRO A 115 23.26 31.28 -27.89
CA PRO A 115 22.23 31.74 -26.95
C PRO A 115 22.42 31.18 -25.54
N THR A 116 22.08 31.98 -24.55
CA THR A 116 21.97 31.53 -23.16
C THR A 116 20.61 30.86 -22.91
N ILE A 117 20.57 29.78 -22.12
CA ILE A 117 19.36 29.01 -21.82
C ILE A 117 19.15 28.85 -20.31
N ILE A 118 17.95 29.13 -19.86
CA ILE A 118 17.47 28.78 -18.52
C ILE A 118 16.29 27.85 -18.69
N THR A 119 16.49 26.54 -18.44
CA THR A 119 15.44 25.52 -18.53
C THR A 119 14.42 25.68 -17.41
N PRO A 120 13.16 25.29 -17.65
CA PRO A 120 12.21 25.07 -16.57
C PRO A 120 12.74 24.06 -15.54
N GLN A 121 12.20 24.10 -14.32
CA GLN A 121 12.57 23.13 -13.28
C GLN A 121 12.23 21.71 -13.69
N ASN A 122 12.97 20.73 -13.15
CA ASN A 122 12.64 19.32 -13.28
C ASN A 122 11.25 19.05 -12.73
N ILE A 123 10.56 18.10 -13.34
CA ILE A 123 9.18 17.74 -13.01
C ILE A 123 9.17 16.34 -12.42
N VAL A 124 8.49 16.18 -11.27
CA VAL A 124 8.13 14.88 -10.72
C VAL A 124 6.62 14.84 -10.63
N ARG A 125 6.00 13.78 -11.17
CA ARG A 125 4.55 13.60 -11.18
C ARG A 125 4.19 12.14 -10.89
N GLU A 126 3.09 11.98 -10.18
CA GLU A 126 2.45 10.69 -9.98
C GLU A 126 1.91 10.15 -11.30
N ALA A 127 2.07 8.85 -11.53
CA ALA A 127 1.55 8.16 -12.71
C ALA A 127 0.03 8.12 -12.67
N VAL A 128 -0.59 8.49 -13.77
CA VAL A 128 -2.04 8.27 -13.97
C VAL A 128 -2.30 7.09 -14.90
N ASN A 129 -1.24 6.62 -15.56
CA ASN A 129 -1.25 5.45 -16.43
C ASN A 129 0.21 4.99 -16.62
N PRO A 130 0.50 3.70 -16.77
CA PRO A 130 1.86 3.19 -16.98
C PRO A 130 2.61 3.82 -18.16
N THR A 131 1.90 4.23 -19.21
CA THR A 131 2.50 4.68 -20.47
C THR A 131 1.96 6.01 -21.02
N LEU A 132 0.84 6.50 -20.49
CA LEU A 132 0.10 7.63 -21.08
C LEU A 132 -0.02 8.81 -20.08
N ASN A 133 1.13 9.39 -19.71
CA ASN A 133 1.16 10.58 -18.86
C ASN A 133 1.42 11.82 -19.70
N PHE A 134 0.50 12.78 -19.70
CA PHE A 134 0.62 14.04 -20.42
C PHE A 134 1.19 15.11 -19.51
N ILE A 135 2.37 15.63 -19.85
CA ILE A 135 3.09 16.62 -19.03
C ILE A 135 3.29 17.91 -19.83
N GLN A 136 3.04 19.04 -19.17
CA GLN A 136 3.44 20.36 -19.63
C GLN A 136 4.76 20.75 -18.99
N LEU A 137 5.76 21.11 -19.82
CA LEU A 137 7.14 21.30 -19.39
C LEU A 137 7.41 22.63 -18.68
N GLY A 138 6.54 23.61 -18.86
CA GLY A 138 6.79 25.00 -18.47
C GLY A 138 7.42 25.79 -19.60
N GLU A 139 7.76 27.07 -19.31
CA GLU A 139 8.33 27.98 -20.30
C GLU A 139 9.85 28.05 -20.10
N LEU A 140 10.60 27.94 -21.22
CA LEU A 140 12.02 28.12 -21.26
C LEU A 140 12.33 29.63 -21.40
N VAL A 141 13.35 30.13 -20.76
CA VAL A 141 13.87 31.46 -20.95
C VAL A 141 15.19 31.38 -21.71
N ALA A 142 15.26 32.12 -22.83
CA ALA A 142 16.48 32.22 -23.61
C ALA A 142 16.77 33.66 -23.95
N SER A 143 18.05 34.02 -24.08
CA SER A 143 18.48 35.35 -24.53
C SER A 143 19.77 35.29 -25.32
N ASP A 144 19.86 36.19 -26.30
CA ASP A 144 21.02 36.39 -27.16
C ASP A 144 21.13 37.86 -27.56
N SER A 145 22.34 38.32 -27.95
CA SER A 145 22.61 39.70 -28.33
C SER A 145 21.97 40.11 -29.64
N VAL A 146 21.86 39.20 -30.59
CA VAL A 146 21.24 39.44 -31.88
C VAL A 146 19.80 38.96 -31.98
N GLY A 147 19.31 38.21 -30.95
CA GLY A 147 17.95 37.77 -30.83
C GLY A 147 17.78 36.25 -31.05
N ILE A 148 16.63 35.76 -30.64
CA ILE A 148 16.29 34.33 -30.75
C ILE A 148 15.42 34.12 -31.99
N GLU A 149 15.82 33.18 -32.85
CA GLU A 149 15.04 32.72 -34.01
C GLU A 149 14.05 31.63 -33.64
N SER A 150 14.50 30.60 -32.87
CA SER A 150 13.63 29.47 -32.54
C SER A 150 13.96 28.81 -31.20
N ILE A 151 12.92 28.27 -30.56
CA ILE A 151 13.00 27.42 -29.38
C ILE A 151 12.23 26.14 -29.68
N SER A 152 12.87 25.01 -29.49
CA SER A 152 12.27 23.69 -29.69
C SER A 152 12.68 22.73 -28.58
N ASN A 153 11.95 21.59 -28.49
CA ASN A 153 12.33 20.49 -27.61
C ASN A 153 11.92 19.16 -28.22
N ASP A 154 12.50 18.09 -27.75
CA ASP A 154 12.31 16.72 -28.20
C ASP A 154 11.32 15.92 -27.32
N LYS A 155 10.45 16.60 -26.52
CA LYS A 155 9.53 15.90 -25.63
C LYS A 155 8.65 14.90 -26.36
N PRO A 156 8.42 13.73 -25.79
CA PRO A 156 7.46 12.78 -26.34
C PRO A 156 6.02 13.31 -26.16
N ILE A 157 5.08 12.74 -26.91
CA ILE A 157 3.65 13.05 -26.75
C ILE A 157 3.17 12.66 -25.34
N THR A 158 3.63 11.50 -24.84
CA THR A 158 3.34 10.99 -23.50
C THR A 158 4.61 10.50 -22.85
N PHE A 159 4.66 10.63 -21.51
CA PHE A 159 5.78 10.15 -20.71
C PHE A 159 5.46 8.80 -20.12
N GLN A 160 6.40 7.88 -20.16
CA GLN A 160 6.32 6.58 -19.54
C GLN A 160 6.77 6.66 -18.08
N PHE A 161 6.48 5.64 -17.31
CA PHE A 161 6.99 5.48 -15.95
C PHE A 161 8.53 5.54 -15.93
N GLY A 162 9.07 6.21 -14.92
CA GLY A 162 10.50 6.47 -14.78
C GLY A 162 10.91 7.86 -15.28
N SER A 163 12.20 8.06 -15.54
CA SER A 163 12.77 9.36 -15.89
C SER A 163 12.98 9.49 -17.40
N THR A 164 12.53 10.61 -17.95
CA THR A 164 12.74 11.02 -19.34
C THR A 164 13.51 12.32 -19.34
N ILE A 165 14.60 12.38 -20.12
CA ILE A 165 15.35 13.61 -20.36
C ILE A 165 14.76 14.28 -21.59
N VAL A 166 14.35 15.53 -21.45
CA VAL A 166 13.91 16.40 -22.54
C VAL A 166 15.02 17.37 -22.86
N THR A 167 15.46 17.40 -24.13
CA THR A 167 16.49 18.31 -24.62
C THR A 167 15.81 19.53 -25.25
N TRP A 168 16.11 20.69 -24.74
CA TRP A 168 15.73 21.97 -25.30
C TRP A 168 16.84 22.45 -26.24
N THR A 169 16.48 22.93 -27.41
CA THR A 169 17.39 23.54 -28.40
C THR A 169 16.92 24.94 -28.71
N VAL A 170 17.83 25.89 -28.59
CA VAL A 170 17.61 27.28 -28.93
C VAL A 170 18.56 27.68 -30.05
N THR A 171 18.02 28.38 -31.06
CA THR A 171 18.79 28.90 -32.21
C THR A 171 18.59 30.40 -32.24
N ASP A 172 19.70 31.18 -32.38
CA ASP A 172 19.64 32.62 -32.60
C ASP A 172 19.40 32.98 -34.08
N THR A 173 19.30 34.26 -34.37
CA THR A 173 19.08 34.74 -35.74
C THR A 173 20.29 34.58 -36.65
N SER A 174 21.47 34.28 -36.13
CA SER A 174 22.73 34.02 -36.86
C SER A 174 22.96 32.52 -37.10
N GLY A 175 22.11 31.65 -36.52
CA GLY A 175 22.19 30.21 -36.66
C GLY A 175 23.08 29.51 -35.61
N ASN A 176 23.58 30.21 -34.59
CA ASN A 176 24.29 29.58 -33.49
C ASN A 176 23.28 28.88 -32.59
N THR A 177 23.63 27.71 -32.05
CA THR A 177 22.75 26.88 -31.26
C THR A 177 23.30 26.55 -29.90
N SER A 178 22.42 26.48 -28.90
CA SER A 178 22.72 25.91 -27.60
C SER A 178 21.67 24.90 -27.17
N GLN A 179 22.03 24.00 -26.26
CA GLN A 179 21.16 22.96 -25.74
C GLN A 179 21.25 22.89 -24.21
N ALA A 180 20.12 22.57 -23.60
CA ALA A 180 20.02 22.28 -22.18
C ALA A 180 18.94 21.24 -21.90
N THR A 181 19.02 20.52 -20.78
CA THR A 181 18.12 19.41 -20.46
C THR A 181 17.22 19.72 -19.30
N GLN A 182 15.99 19.18 -19.36
CA GLN A 182 15.03 19.11 -18.28
C GLN A 182 14.68 17.66 -18.02
N VAL A 183 14.62 17.24 -16.77
CA VAL A 183 14.23 15.88 -16.41
C VAL A 183 12.75 15.87 -16.01
N VAL A 184 12.00 14.96 -16.62
CA VAL A 184 10.61 14.63 -16.24
C VAL A 184 10.61 13.21 -15.68
N THR A 185 10.19 13.07 -14.42
CA THR A 185 10.12 11.78 -13.73
C THR A 185 8.67 11.46 -13.41
N ILE A 186 8.19 10.34 -13.91
CA ILE A 186 6.90 9.77 -13.57
C ILE A 186 7.15 8.69 -12.52
N ILE A 187 6.55 8.86 -11.36
CA ILE A 187 6.66 7.95 -10.21
C ILE A 187 5.31 7.35 -9.89
N ASP A 188 5.32 6.29 -9.14
CA ASP A 188 4.16 5.71 -8.51
C ASP A 188 4.45 5.55 -7.01
N THR A 189 3.67 6.22 -6.20
CA THR A 189 3.73 6.17 -4.74
C THR A 189 2.40 5.72 -4.14
N THR A 190 1.45 5.34 -5.00
CA THR A 190 0.12 4.88 -4.62
C THR A 190 0.17 3.39 -4.34
N ALA A 191 -0.25 2.99 -3.16
CA ALA A 191 -0.35 1.58 -2.83
C ALA A 191 -1.56 0.93 -3.51
N PRO A 192 -1.51 -0.37 -3.80
CA PRO A 192 -2.64 -1.13 -4.35
C PRO A 192 -3.88 -1.02 -3.46
N ASP A 193 -5.06 -1.00 -4.06
CA ASP A 193 -6.33 -1.18 -3.34
C ASP A 193 -6.60 -2.68 -3.21
N VAL A 194 -6.53 -3.20 -1.98
CA VAL A 194 -6.71 -4.62 -1.66
C VAL A 194 -8.00 -4.83 -0.88
N SER A 195 -8.80 -5.81 -1.32
CA SER A 195 -9.99 -6.29 -0.60
C SER A 195 -9.81 -7.74 -0.25
N ALA A 196 -9.84 -8.06 1.04
CA ALA A 196 -9.81 -9.42 1.54
C ALA A 196 -11.09 -10.18 1.15
N PRO A 197 -11.07 -11.51 1.09
CA PRO A 197 -12.28 -12.34 1.01
C PRO A 197 -13.21 -12.07 2.22
N SER A 198 -14.46 -12.52 2.09
CA SER A 198 -15.42 -12.45 3.20
C SER A 198 -14.93 -13.24 4.41
N ASP A 199 -15.33 -12.78 5.61
CA ASP A 199 -15.09 -13.51 6.85
C ASP A 199 -15.70 -14.91 6.79
N ILE A 200 -15.07 -15.87 7.49
CA ILE A 200 -15.43 -17.27 7.51
C ILE A 200 -15.80 -17.67 8.93
N VAL A 201 -16.91 -18.40 9.05
CA VAL A 201 -17.27 -19.13 10.25
C VAL A 201 -17.35 -20.61 9.89
N ALA A 202 -16.59 -21.44 10.57
CA ALA A 202 -16.54 -22.88 10.31
C ALA A 202 -16.67 -23.67 11.63
N GLU A 203 -17.28 -24.87 11.53
CA GLU A 203 -17.37 -25.81 12.62
C GLU A 203 -16.00 -26.43 12.91
N ALA A 204 -15.67 -26.56 14.18
CA ALA A 204 -14.43 -27.18 14.62
C ALA A 204 -14.45 -28.71 14.37
N THR A 205 -13.35 -29.24 13.88
CA THR A 205 -13.11 -30.67 13.75
C THR A 205 -11.98 -31.16 14.67
N ASP A 206 -11.27 -30.21 15.24
CA ASP A 206 -10.18 -30.41 16.20
C ASP A 206 -9.95 -29.09 16.98
N LEU A 207 -9.43 -29.16 18.19
CA LEU A 207 -9.17 -28.00 19.03
C LEU A 207 -8.21 -26.99 18.37
N SER A 208 -7.23 -27.46 17.60
CA SER A 208 -6.11 -26.64 17.09
C SER A 208 -5.72 -26.89 15.63
N ASN A 209 -6.31 -27.91 14.97
CA ASN A 209 -5.87 -28.35 13.64
C ASN A 209 -6.98 -28.28 12.60
N ASN A 210 -7.73 -27.17 12.53
CA ASN A 210 -8.79 -26.99 11.56
C ASN A 210 -8.23 -26.42 10.26
N VAL A 211 -8.60 -26.99 9.13
CA VAL A 211 -8.22 -26.53 7.79
C VAL A 211 -9.36 -25.71 7.19
N VAL A 212 -9.05 -24.51 6.72
CA VAL A 212 -10.02 -23.57 6.15
C VAL A 212 -9.53 -23.05 4.81
N GLU A 213 -10.40 -23.07 3.80
CA GLU A 213 -10.14 -22.43 2.51
C GLU A 213 -10.51 -20.94 2.56
N LEU A 214 -9.52 -20.05 2.48
CA LEU A 214 -9.69 -18.61 2.69
C LEU A 214 -10.34 -17.88 1.52
N GLY A 215 -10.30 -18.45 0.31
CA GLY A 215 -10.65 -17.75 -0.93
C GLY A 215 -9.48 -16.94 -1.48
N GLU A 216 -9.79 -15.96 -2.35
CA GLU A 216 -8.80 -15.12 -3.02
C GLU A 216 -9.10 -13.63 -2.76
N ALA A 217 -8.07 -12.87 -2.40
CA ALA A 217 -8.19 -11.42 -2.29
C ALA A 217 -8.27 -10.77 -3.69
N THR A 218 -9.02 -9.70 -3.81
CA THR A 218 -9.06 -8.88 -5.03
C THR A 218 -8.20 -7.65 -4.86
N VAL A 219 -7.39 -7.35 -5.88
CA VAL A 219 -6.45 -6.24 -5.84
C VAL A 219 -6.54 -5.45 -7.13
N TYR A 220 -6.51 -4.13 -7.01
CA TYR A 220 -6.42 -3.20 -8.12
C TYR A 220 -5.33 -2.17 -7.89
N ASP A 221 -4.54 -1.89 -8.93
CA ASP A 221 -3.55 -0.83 -8.95
C ASP A 221 -3.42 -0.22 -10.34
N ILE A 222 -2.97 1.05 -10.43
CA ILE A 222 -2.70 1.74 -11.70
C ILE A 222 -1.49 1.12 -12.40
N MET A 223 -0.46 0.79 -11.61
CA MET A 223 0.68 0.02 -12.09
C MET A 223 0.36 -1.47 -11.96
N SER A 224 1.30 -2.33 -12.17
CA SER A 224 1.04 -3.76 -12.04
C SER A 224 1.21 -4.22 -10.60
N VAL A 225 0.30 -5.06 -10.13
CA VAL A 225 0.46 -5.80 -8.87
C VAL A 225 1.58 -6.83 -9.04
N GLU A 226 2.57 -6.79 -8.17
CA GLU A 226 3.70 -7.71 -8.17
C GLU A 226 3.40 -8.98 -7.36
N SER A 227 2.79 -8.80 -6.19
CA SER A 227 2.49 -9.93 -5.30
C SER A 227 1.24 -9.71 -4.45
N ILE A 228 0.58 -10.82 -4.13
CA ILE A 228 -0.49 -10.93 -3.15
C ILE A 228 -0.10 -12.08 -2.22
N ALA A 229 -0.08 -11.85 -0.93
CA ALA A 229 0.24 -12.83 0.10
C ALA A 229 -0.68 -12.68 1.30
N ASN A 230 -0.78 -13.72 2.12
CA ASN A 230 -1.40 -13.65 3.43
C ASN A 230 -0.52 -14.31 4.49
N ASP A 231 -0.82 -14.03 5.75
CA ASP A 231 -0.12 -14.56 6.92
C ASP A 231 -0.89 -15.68 7.63
N ALA A 232 -1.85 -16.32 6.92
CA ALA A 232 -2.66 -17.38 7.49
C ALA A 232 -1.80 -18.54 8.02
N PRO A 233 -2.13 -19.06 9.19
CA PRO A 233 -1.50 -20.29 9.68
C PRO A 233 -1.93 -21.49 8.82
N GLU A 234 -1.15 -22.55 8.85
CA GLU A 234 -1.49 -23.83 8.17
C GLU A 234 -2.75 -24.44 8.77
N PHE A 235 -2.96 -24.27 10.08
CA PHE A 235 -4.11 -24.77 10.84
C PHE A 235 -4.67 -23.69 11.74
N PHE A 236 -5.98 -23.69 11.91
CA PHE A 236 -6.71 -22.75 12.76
C PHE A 236 -7.13 -23.43 14.06
N SER A 237 -6.93 -22.76 15.19
CA SER A 237 -7.48 -23.16 16.48
C SER A 237 -8.92 -22.68 16.64
N VAL A 238 -9.66 -23.31 17.55
CA VAL A 238 -10.98 -22.80 17.96
C VAL A 238 -10.86 -21.36 18.45
N GLY A 239 -11.79 -20.52 18.03
CA GLY A 239 -11.81 -19.09 18.28
C GLY A 239 -11.60 -18.27 17.03
N GLU A 240 -11.26 -16.98 17.20
CA GLU A 240 -11.06 -16.03 16.11
C GLU A 240 -9.59 -15.91 15.74
N THR A 241 -9.30 -15.97 14.44
CA THR A 241 -7.98 -15.69 13.87
C THR A 241 -8.15 -14.61 12.81
N THR A 242 -7.37 -13.53 12.92
CA THR A 242 -7.30 -12.51 11.89
C THR A 242 -6.20 -12.87 10.90
N VAL A 243 -6.56 -12.98 9.63
CA VAL A 243 -5.65 -13.18 8.51
C VAL A 243 -5.43 -11.85 7.81
N THR A 244 -4.16 -11.43 7.68
CA THR A 244 -3.78 -10.21 6.99
C THR A 244 -3.36 -10.52 5.55
N TRP A 245 -4.08 -9.95 4.60
CA TRP A 245 -3.74 -9.99 3.18
C TRP A 245 -2.90 -8.77 2.83
N THR A 246 -1.75 -8.98 2.20
CA THR A 246 -0.83 -7.93 1.77
C THR A 246 -0.69 -7.96 0.26
N ALA A 247 -0.93 -6.82 -0.38
CA ALA A 247 -0.67 -6.62 -1.80
C ALA A 247 0.50 -5.65 -1.97
N THR A 248 1.38 -5.94 -2.91
CA THR A 248 2.52 -5.07 -3.27
C THR A 248 2.53 -4.88 -4.78
N ASP A 249 2.72 -3.62 -5.22
CA ASP A 249 2.84 -3.28 -6.63
C ASP A 249 4.28 -3.40 -7.14
N SER A 250 4.46 -3.17 -8.43
CA SER A 250 5.79 -3.21 -9.07
C SER A 250 6.69 -2.02 -8.71
N SER A 251 6.16 -1.01 -8.04
CA SER A 251 6.91 0.16 -7.54
C SER A 251 7.37 -0.04 -6.11
N GLY A 252 6.90 -1.09 -5.42
CA GLY A 252 7.21 -1.43 -4.04
C GLY A 252 6.27 -0.81 -3.01
N ASN A 253 5.17 -0.16 -3.43
CA ASN A 253 4.15 0.30 -2.49
C ASN A 253 3.28 -0.89 -2.07
N SER A 254 2.81 -0.90 -0.83
CA SER A 254 2.02 -2.01 -0.30
C SER A 254 0.87 -1.53 0.56
N SER A 255 -0.19 -2.34 0.57
CA SER A 255 -1.36 -2.14 1.42
C SER A 255 -1.85 -3.46 1.98
N THR A 256 -2.72 -3.40 2.99
CA THR A 256 -3.23 -4.58 3.67
C THR A 256 -4.74 -4.51 3.86
N ALA A 257 -5.37 -5.70 3.86
CA ALA A 257 -6.75 -5.89 4.28
C ALA A 257 -6.85 -7.14 5.17
N THR A 258 -7.85 -7.19 6.05
CA THR A 258 -7.99 -8.30 7.00
C THR A 258 -9.24 -9.12 6.71
N GLN A 259 -9.14 -10.42 6.95
CA GLN A 259 -10.21 -11.40 6.94
C GLN A 259 -10.26 -12.08 8.31
N THR A 260 -11.44 -12.21 8.91
CA THR A 260 -11.62 -12.95 10.15
C THR A 260 -12.03 -14.39 9.84
N VAL A 261 -11.31 -15.34 10.40
CA VAL A 261 -11.67 -16.77 10.43
C VAL A 261 -12.05 -17.12 11.84
N THR A 262 -13.30 -17.56 12.02
CA THR A 262 -13.84 -17.97 13.31
C THR A 262 -14.13 -19.47 13.27
N ILE A 263 -13.43 -20.24 14.09
CA ILE A 263 -13.69 -21.67 14.30
C ILE A 263 -14.52 -21.80 15.56
N ILE A 264 -15.70 -22.39 15.44
CA ILE A 264 -16.63 -22.60 16.55
C ILE A 264 -16.88 -24.08 16.74
N ASP A 265 -17.08 -24.48 17.97
CA ASP A 265 -17.59 -25.79 18.32
C ASP A 265 -19.04 -25.64 18.76
N THR A 266 -19.96 -26.28 18.02
CA THR A 266 -21.40 -26.30 18.34
C THR A 266 -21.91 -27.75 18.52
N ALA A 267 -21.00 -28.72 18.39
CA ALA A 267 -21.33 -30.14 18.55
C ALA A 267 -21.40 -30.54 20.03
N ALA A 268 -22.44 -31.17 20.45
CA ALA A 268 -22.50 -31.73 21.81
C ALA A 268 -21.72 -33.05 21.89
N PRO A 269 -21.00 -33.31 23.02
CA PRO A 269 -20.33 -34.58 23.24
C PRO A 269 -21.22 -35.80 23.11
N GLU A 270 -20.71 -36.88 22.53
CA GLU A 270 -21.35 -38.18 22.57
C GLU A 270 -21.28 -38.78 23.98
N LEU A 271 -22.39 -39.26 24.50
CA LEU A 271 -22.47 -39.87 25.82
C LEU A 271 -23.02 -41.31 25.70
N THR A 272 -22.23 -42.28 26.15
CA THR A 272 -22.67 -43.67 26.30
C THR A 272 -22.94 -43.89 27.77
N ILE A 273 -24.24 -44.08 28.11
CA ILE A 273 -24.69 -44.34 29.48
C ILE A 273 -24.71 -45.84 29.79
N PRO A 274 -24.61 -46.23 31.09
CA PRO A 274 -24.83 -47.61 31.51
C PRO A 274 -26.24 -48.12 31.15
N GLU A 275 -26.36 -49.44 31.05
CA GLU A 275 -27.66 -50.06 30.84
C GLU A 275 -28.59 -49.83 32.04
N ASN A 276 -29.92 -49.99 31.82
CA ASN A 276 -30.89 -49.97 32.90
C ASN A 276 -30.59 -51.08 33.93
N VAL A 277 -30.80 -50.76 35.21
CA VAL A 277 -30.57 -51.71 36.32
C VAL A 277 -31.87 -52.17 36.88
N ILE A 278 -32.04 -53.51 37.00
CA ILE A 278 -33.10 -54.11 37.75
C ILE A 278 -32.51 -54.89 38.92
N ILE A 279 -32.88 -54.50 40.13
CA ILE A 279 -32.34 -55.16 41.37
C ILE A 279 -33.37 -55.39 42.41
N ALA A 280 -33.30 -56.59 43.04
CA ALA A 280 -34.20 -56.93 44.15
C ALA A 280 -33.79 -56.21 45.45
N ALA A 281 -34.79 -55.75 46.19
CA ALA A 281 -34.60 -55.13 47.52
C ALA A 281 -35.54 -55.73 48.56
N PHE A 282 -35.05 -55.75 49.80
CA PHE A 282 -35.76 -56.20 50.99
C PHE A 282 -35.89 -55.08 52.01
N SER A 283 -35.78 -53.84 51.55
CA SER A 283 -35.92 -52.59 52.30
C SER A 283 -36.62 -51.59 51.41
N LEU A 284 -37.11 -50.49 52.02
CA LEU A 284 -37.79 -49.43 51.28
C LEU A 284 -36.86 -48.66 50.34
N GLU A 285 -35.58 -48.69 50.62
CA GLU A 285 -34.53 -48.05 49.84
C GLU A 285 -33.34 -48.97 49.61
N LYS A 286 -32.64 -48.81 48.51
CA LYS A 286 -31.49 -49.65 48.15
C LYS A 286 -30.38 -48.76 47.57
N GLU A 287 -29.16 -48.93 48.03
CA GLU A 287 -27.98 -48.43 47.36
C GLU A 287 -27.80 -49.22 46.05
N VAL A 288 -27.68 -48.50 44.94
CA VAL A 288 -27.49 -49.11 43.62
C VAL A 288 -26.31 -48.42 42.95
N ASP A 289 -25.37 -49.21 42.47
CA ASP A 289 -24.33 -48.70 41.57
C ASP A 289 -24.93 -48.47 40.17
N VAL A 290 -25.04 -47.22 39.80
CA VAL A 290 -25.56 -46.78 38.48
C VAL A 290 -24.56 -46.97 37.37
N GLY A 291 -23.29 -47.35 37.70
CA GLY A 291 -22.20 -47.51 36.73
C GLY A 291 -21.49 -46.25 36.43
N VAL A 292 -20.72 -46.29 35.33
CA VAL A 292 -19.90 -45.13 34.83
C VAL A 292 -20.27 -44.90 33.38
N ALA A 293 -20.66 -43.70 33.05
CA ALA A 293 -20.87 -43.30 31.67
C ALA A 293 -19.54 -42.89 31.03
N LEU A 294 -19.43 -43.07 29.70
CA LEU A 294 -18.29 -42.70 28.89
C LEU A 294 -18.71 -41.59 27.96
N ALA A 295 -17.88 -40.57 27.89
CA ALA A 295 -18.10 -39.44 26.97
C ALA A 295 -16.90 -39.29 26.03
N SER A 296 -17.19 -38.77 24.82
CA SER A 296 -16.19 -38.42 23.83
C SER A 296 -16.64 -37.21 23.03
N ASP A 297 -15.70 -36.38 22.67
CA ASP A 297 -15.92 -35.25 21.81
C ASP A 297 -14.74 -35.07 20.83
N LEU A 298 -14.96 -34.39 19.69
CA LEU A 298 -13.94 -34.17 18.68
C LEU A 298 -12.98 -33.02 19.08
N VAL A 299 -13.48 -32.05 19.82
CA VAL A 299 -12.79 -30.84 20.19
C VAL A 299 -12.35 -30.85 21.64
N ASP A 300 -13.27 -31.22 22.57
CA ASP A 300 -12.97 -31.37 23.99
C ASP A 300 -12.52 -32.80 24.31
N SER A 301 -11.27 -32.96 24.65
CA SER A 301 -10.71 -34.27 25.01
C SER A 301 -11.19 -34.85 26.34
N ILE A 302 -11.81 -34.03 27.20
CA ILE A 302 -12.28 -34.44 28.55
C ILE A 302 -13.64 -33.79 28.87
N PRO A 303 -14.72 -34.21 28.16
CA PRO A 303 -16.03 -33.71 28.48
C PRO A 303 -16.45 -34.00 29.91
N THR A 304 -17.14 -33.11 30.55
CA THR A 304 -17.59 -33.26 31.94
C THR A 304 -18.86 -34.03 32.00
N VAL A 305 -18.85 -35.20 32.66
CA VAL A 305 -20.03 -36.07 32.86
C VAL A 305 -20.54 -35.95 34.30
N THR A 306 -21.84 -35.77 34.43
CA THR A 306 -22.55 -35.73 35.71
C THR A 306 -23.81 -36.55 35.65
N ASN A 307 -24.38 -36.94 36.81
CA ASN A 307 -25.71 -37.52 36.92
C ASN A 307 -26.43 -37.02 38.18
N ASN A 308 -27.71 -37.23 38.24
CA ASN A 308 -28.57 -36.87 39.36
C ASN A 308 -28.97 -38.05 40.23
N ALA A 309 -28.21 -39.18 40.20
CA ALA A 309 -28.51 -40.36 41.00
C ALA A 309 -28.55 -40.02 42.50
N PRO A 310 -29.60 -40.42 43.21
CA PRO A 310 -29.63 -40.28 44.66
C PRO A 310 -28.67 -41.31 45.31
N GLU A 311 -28.33 -41.09 46.58
CA GLU A 311 -27.49 -42.04 47.35
C GLU A 311 -28.18 -43.37 47.53
N THR A 312 -29.52 -43.35 47.75
CA THR A 312 -30.38 -44.54 47.85
C THR A 312 -31.57 -44.41 46.92
N PHE A 313 -31.97 -45.49 46.34
CA PHE A 313 -33.11 -45.59 45.39
C PHE A 313 -34.35 -46.16 46.10
N PRO A 314 -35.50 -45.49 46.03
CA PRO A 314 -36.75 -46.04 46.56
C PRO A 314 -37.24 -47.22 45.71
N LEU A 315 -38.15 -48.02 46.30
CA LEU A 315 -38.85 -49.07 45.53
C LEU A 315 -39.57 -48.51 44.34
N GLY A 316 -39.49 -49.22 43.21
CA GLY A 316 -40.06 -48.86 41.93
C GLY A 316 -38.97 -48.27 40.96
N ASP A 317 -39.42 -47.56 39.96
CA ASP A 317 -38.57 -47.01 38.91
C ASP A 317 -38.12 -45.59 39.28
N THR A 318 -36.81 -45.38 39.22
CA THR A 318 -36.18 -44.06 39.34
C THR A 318 -35.46 -43.74 38.04
N ILE A 319 -35.70 -42.57 37.47
CA ILE A 319 -34.97 -42.10 36.30
C ILE A 319 -33.74 -41.35 36.76
N VAL A 320 -32.58 -41.86 36.37
CA VAL A 320 -31.29 -41.16 36.51
C VAL A 320 -30.98 -40.47 35.21
N THR A 321 -30.86 -39.13 35.25
CA THR A 321 -30.46 -38.33 34.10
C THR A 321 -28.93 -38.16 34.14
N TRP A 322 -28.28 -38.67 33.12
CA TRP A 322 -26.87 -38.46 32.83
C TRP A 322 -26.74 -37.25 31.92
N SER A 323 -25.85 -36.31 32.24
CA SER A 323 -25.56 -35.13 31.45
C SER A 323 -24.09 -35.06 31.17
N VAL A 324 -23.75 -34.63 29.93
CA VAL A 324 -22.39 -34.34 29.51
C VAL A 324 -22.33 -32.92 28.97
N SER A 325 -21.26 -32.23 29.24
CA SER A 325 -20.96 -30.93 28.64
C SER A 325 -19.48 -30.79 28.31
N ASP A 326 -19.19 -30.07 27.20
CA ASP A 326 -17.86 -29.68 26.82
C ASP A 326 -17.48 -28.33 27.45
N GLU A 327 -16.25 -27.84 27.16
CA GLU A 327 -15.75 -26.52 27.62
C GLU A 327 -16.38 -25.36 26.84
N PHE A 328 -17.01 -25.60 25.68
CA PHE A 328 -17.65 -24.60 24.83
C PHE A 328 -19.14 -24.39 25.17
N GLY A 329 -19.69 -25.25 26.06
CA GLY A 329 -21.05 -25.13 26.59
C GLY A 329 -22.09 -25.99 25.84
N ASN A 330 -21.65 -26.82 24.89
CA ASN A 330 -22.57 -27.78 24.26
C ASN A 330 -22.84 -28.93 25.21
N SER A 331 -24.02 -29.48 25.19
CA SER A 331 -24.44 -30.52 26.15
C SER A 331 -25.44 -31.51 25.58
N ALA A 332 -25.38 -32.72 26.08
CA ALA A 332 -26.37 -33.77 25.82
C ALA A 332 -26.81 -34.46 27.11
N SER A 333 -27.98 -35.08 27.15
CA SER A 333 -28.47 -35.81 28.28
C SER A 333 -29.24 -37.05 27.86
N TYR A 334 -29.13 -38.11 28.69
CA TYR A 334 -29.74 -39.41 28.46
C TYR A 334 -30.28 -39.95 29.77
N GLU A 335 -31.30 -40.83 29.70
CA GLU A 335 -31.99 -41.36 30.85
C GLU A 335 -31.66 -42.83 31.04
N GLN A 336 -31.30 -43.22 32.27
CA GLN A 336 -31.14 -44.59 32.72
C GLN A 336 -32.26 -44.90 33.72
N VAL A 337 -32.92 -46.05 33.58
CA VAL A 337 -33.95 -46.48 34.51
C VAL A 337 -33.31 -47.44 35.55
N ILE A 338 -33.45 -47.10 36.80
CA ILE A 338 -33.10 -47.96 37.94
C ILE A 338 -34.40 -48.50 38.56
N SER A 339 -34.63 -49.77 38.37
CA SER A 339 -35.86 -50.47 38.90
C SER A 339 -35.49 -51.24 40.15
N VAL A 340 -35.91 -50.76 41.29
CA VAL A 340 -35.74 -51.46 42.56
C VAL A 340 -37.01 -52.27 42.84
N GLN A 341 -36.91 -53.61 42.76
CA GLN A 341 -38.03 -54.52 42.81
C GLN A 341 -38.11 -55.13 44.18
N PRO A 342 -39.21 -54.97 44.91
CA PRO A 342 -39.42 -55.67 46.18
C PRO A 342 -39.49 -57.19 45.93
N CYS A 343 -38.66 -57.91 46.68
CA CYS A 343 -38.52 -59.36 46.54
C CYS A 343 -38.35 -59.93 45.09
N GLY A 344 -37.92 -59.06 44.18
CA GLY A 344 -37.61 -59.41 42.79
C GLY A 344 -38.77 -59.24 41.80
N GLU A 345 -39.89 -58.72 42.23
CA GLU A 345 -41.03 -58.40 41.39
C GLU A 345 -41.28 -56.89 41.30
N SER A 346 -41.98 -56.42 40.29
CA SER A 346 -42.32 -55.02 40.16
C SER A 346 -43.19 -54.53 41.34
N LEU A 347 -42.95 -53.25 41.75
CA LEU A 347 -43.74 -52.68 42.85
C LEU A 347 -45.25 -52.69 42.56
N SER A 348 -45.65 -52.57 41.29
CA SER A 348 -47.05 -52.65 40.84
C SER A 348 -47.71 -54.09 40.96
N TYR A 349 -46.91 -55.11 41.17
CA TYR A 349 -47.34 -56.47 41.39
C TYR A 349 -48.01 -56.62 42.75
N TYR A 350 -47.58 -55.81 43.76
CA TYR A 350 -48.02 -55.96 45.14
C TYR A 350 -49.03 -54.91 45.55
N ASN A 351 -49.92 -55.33 46.48
CA ASN A 351 -50.67 -54.43 47.31
C ASN A 351 -49.79 -54.03 48.51
N GLN A 352 -49.54 -52.76 48.76
CA GLN A 352 -48.60 -52.27 49.78
C GLN A 352 -49.31 -52.11 51.12
N ILE A 353 -48.73 -52.72 52.21
CA ILE A 353 -49.15 -52.59 53.56
C ILE A 353 -47.97 -52.20 54.42
N LEU A 354 -48.11 -51.09 55.14
CA LEU A 354 -47.10 -50.57 56.02
C LEU A 354 -47.55 -50.65 57.47
N GLY A 355 -46.69 -51.16 58.32
CA GLY A 355 -46.83 -51.13 59.75
C GLY A 355 -46.27 -49.82 60.36
N THR A 356 -45.92 -49.91 61.64
CA THR A 356 -45.39 -48.79 62.38
C THR A 356 -44.01 -49.13 63.00
N PHE A 357 -43.48 -48.38 63.95
CA PHE A 357 -42.31 -48.72 64.75
C PHE A 357 -42.66 -49.30 66.12
N GLU A 358 -43.93 -49.65 66.36
CA GLU A 358 -44.44 -50.24 67.55
C GLU A 358 -44.94 -51.72 67.23
N ASP A 359 -45.20 -52.53 68.26
CA ASP A 359 -45.72 -53.92 68.06
C ASP A 359 -47.05 -53.93 67.30
N ASP A 360 -47.01 -54.39 66.05
CA ASP A 360 -48.16 -54.45 65.15
C ASP A 360 -48.77 -55.85 65.01
N ILE A 361 -50.05 -55.93 64.65
CA ILE A 361 -50.67 -57.13 64.12
C ILE A 361 -51.18 -56.88 62.73
N ILE A 362 -50.40 -57.29 61.74
CA ILE A 362 -50.65 -56.98 60.30
C ILE A 362 -51.29 -58.25 59.63
N THR A 363 -52.36 -58.05 58.88
CA THR A 363 -52.97 -59.11 58.07
C THR A 363 -53.03 -58.62 56.62
N GLY A 364 -52.41 -59.38 55.72
CA GLY A 364 -52.43 -59.14 54.30
C GLY A 364 -53.79 -59.49 53.68
N THR A 365 -53.86 -59.52 52.38
CA THR A 365 -55.10 -59.67 51.59
C THR A 365 -55.18 -61.06 50.93
N GLN A 366 -56.06 -61.22 49.91
CA GLN A 366 -56.09 -62.36 49.05
C GLN A 366 -55.20 -62.27 47.79
N PHE A 367 -54.46 -61.18 47.66
CA PHE A 367 -53.56 -60.87 46.54
C PHE A 367 -52.12 -60.81 47.03
N ALA A 368 -51.17 -60.73 46.13
CA ALA A 368 -49.76 -60.51 46.50
C ALA A 368 -49.64 -59.19 47.27
N ASP A 369 -49.10 -59.24 48.48
CA ASP A 369 -48.92 -58.12 49.36
C ASP A 369 -47.41 -57.82 49.60
N LEU A 370 -47.06 -56.55 49.60
CA LEU A 370 -45.79 -56.09 50.10
C LEU A 370 -45.99 -55.51 51.49
N ILE A 371 -45.51 -56.20 52.50
CA ILE A 371 -45.66 -55.80 53.91
C ILE A 371 -44.31 -55.37 54.48
N PHE A 372 -44.24 -54.13 54.98
CA PHE A 372 -43.16 -53.66 55.81
C PHE A 372 -43.72 -53.37 57.21
N ALA A 373 -43.28 -54.12 58.20
CA ALA A 373 -43.72 -53.91 59.59
C ALA A 373 -42.90 -52.90 60.34
N PHE A 374 -41.66 -52.61 59.91
CA PHE A 374 -40.67 -51.67 60.39
C PHE A 374 -39.98 -52.03 61.72
N GLY A 375 -40.59 -51.80 62.83
CA GLY A 375 -40.01 -52.11 64.11
C GLY A 375 -41.05 -52.34 65.19
N GLY A 376 -40.70 -53.03 66.26
CA GLY A 376 -41.59 -53.59 67.23
C GLY A 376 -41.57 -55.10 67.12
N ASN A 377 -42.22 -55.82 68.06
CA ASN A 377 -42.34 -57.31 67.95
C ASN A 377 -43.68 -57.67 67.26
N ASP A 378 -43.60 -57.80 65.95
CA ASP A 378 -44.77 -57.84 65.09
C ASP A 378 -45.35 -59.27 64.92
N ILE A 379 -46.63 -59.33 64.69
CA ILE A 379 -47.35 -60.54 64.26
C ILE A 379 -47.91 -60.32 62.89
N ILE A 380 -47.36 -60.96 61.87
CA ILE A 380 -47.73 -60.73 60.49
C ILE A 380 -48.29 -61.97 59.84
N PHE A 381 -49.45 -61.85 59.20
CA PHE A 381 -50.11 -62.89 58.41
C PHE A 381 -50.15 -62.34 56.94
N GLY A 382 -49.46 -62.99 56.00
CA GLY A 382 -49.45 -62.63 54.57
C GLY A 382 -50.82 -62.75 53.91
N GLY A 383 -51.49 -63.87 54.12
CA GLY A 383 -52.83 -64.08 53.55
C GLY A 383 -52.86 -65.09 52.40
N GLN A 384 -53.47 -64.76 51.27
CA GLN A 384 -53.32 -65.52 50.03
C GLN A 384 -52.52 -64.68 49.05
N GLY A 385 -51.83 -65.33 48.18
CA GLY A 385 -50.99 -64.58 47.20
C GLY A 385 -49.51 -64.94 47.37
N ASN A 386 -48.66 -64.41 46.52
CA ASN A 386 -47.20 -64.53 46.71
C ASN A 386 -46.71 -63.24 47.36
N ASP A 387 -46.59 -63.33 48.69
CA ASP A 387 -46.35 -62.16 49.52
C ASP A 387 -44.83 -61.87 49.73
N CYS A 388 -44.49 -60.60 49.80
CA CYS A 388 -43.19 -60.15 50.18
C CYS A 388 -43.32 -59.47 51.56
N ILE A 389 -42.82 -60.09 52.62
CA ILE A 389 -43.02 -59.67 54.02
C ILE A 389 -41.66 -59.40 54.65
N ILE A 390 -41.52 -58.20 55.15
CA ILE A 390 -40.32 -57.74 55.84
C ILE A 390 -40.72 -57.25 57.25
N GLY A 391 -40.29 -57.99 58.28
CA GLY A 391 -40.57 -57.73 59.68
C GLY A 391 -39.91 -56.42 60.14
N GLY A 392 -38.62 -56.36 60.06
CA GLY A 392 -37.89 -55.18 60.37
C GLY A 392 -37.02 -55.31 61.62
N GLY A 393 -37.30 -54.61 62.68
CA GLY A 393 -36.54 -54.74 63.91
C GLY A 393 -37.40 -55.15 65.09
N GLY A 394 -36.95 -56.08 65.88
CA GLY A 394 -37.65 -56.67 66.96
C GLY A 394 -37.82 -58.22 66.78
N ASP A 395 -38.41 -58.90 67.75
CA ASP A 395 -38.61 -60.34 67.64
C ASP A 395 -40.02 -60.66 66.97
N ASP A 396 -40.00 -60.90 65.65
CA ASP A 396 -41.21 -60.98 64.82
C ASP A 396 -41.78 -62.41 64.64
N PHE A 397 -43.12 -62.52 64.53
CA PHE A 397 -43.81 -63.73 64.13
C PHE A 397 -44.45 -63.55 62.75
N ILE A 398 -43.84 -64.15 61.70
CA ILE A 398 -44.27 -63.95 60.34
C ILE A 398 -44.82 -65.27 59.77
N PHE A 399 -46.08 -65.22 59.33
CA PHE A 399 -46.75 -66.31 58.66
C PHE A 399 -47.08 -65.95 57.23
N GLY A 400 -46.44 -66.58 56.25
CA GLY A 400 -46.75 -66.37 54.84
C GLY A 400 -48.12 -66.78 54.46
N ASN A 401 -48.60 -67.93 55.08
CA ASN A 401 -49.87 -68.61 54.80
C ASN A 401 -49.90 -69.18 53.39
N ALA A 402 -50.79 -68.75 52.49
CA ALA A 402 -51.04 -69.47 51.23
C ALA A 402 -50.41 -68.76 50.02
N GLY A 403 -49.40 -69.37 49.40
CA GLY A 403 -48.66 -68.80 48.26
C GLY A 403 -47.20 -69.22 48.26
N SER A 404 -46.48 -68.62 47.33
CA SER A 404 -45.01 -68.67 47.33
C SER A 404 -44.49 -67.35 47.91
N ASP A 405 -44.28 -67.32 49.19
CA ASP A 405 -44.01 -66.12 49.96
C ASP A 405 -42.49 -65.90 50.18
N HIS A 406 -42.11 -64.65 50.20
CA HIS A 406 -40.78 -64.23 50.56
C HIS A 406 -40.80 -63.54 51.95
N LEU A 407 -40.18 -64.18 52.91
CA LEU A 407 -40.24 -63.77 54.29
C LEU A 407 -38.83 -63.31 54.78
N VAL A 408 -38.74 -62.15 55.29
CA VAL A 408 -37.52 -61.56 55.86
C VAL A 408 -37.87 -61.11 57.28
N GLY A 409 -37.25 -61.68 58.30
CA GLY A 409 -37.44 -61.25 59.69
C GLY A 409 -36.86 -59.90 59.93
N GLY A 410 -35.56 -59.78 59.81
CA GLY A 410 -34.83 -58.52 60.04
C GLY A 410 -33.90 -58.62 61.24
N GLU A 411 -33.84 -57.56 62.05
CA GLU A 411 -33.07 -57.55 63.29
C GLU A 411 -33.92 -58.20 64.43
N GLY A 412 -33.37 -59.18 65.16
CA GLY A 412 -34.04 -59.80 66.27
C GLY A 412 -34.03 -61.31 66.17
N ASN A 413 -34.88 -61.97 67.03
CA ASN A 413 -35.06 -63.43 67.00
C ASN A 413 -36.41 -63.78 66.42
N ASP A 414 -36.48 -63.81 65.12
CA ASP A 414 -37.71 -63.93 64.37
C ASP A 414 -38.18 -65.36 64.19
N ILE A 415 -39.48 -65.57 64.12
CA ILE A 415 -40.08 -66.84 63.77
C ILE A 415 -40.79 -66.68 62.44
N LEU A 416 -40.25 -67.32 61.39
CA LEU A 416 -40.77 -67.28 60.03
C LEU A 416 -41.45 -68.65 59.73
N LYS A 417 -42.71 -68.60 59.26
CA LYS A 417 -43.46 -69.78 58.78
C LYS A 417 -44.01 -69.50 57.41
N GLY A 418 -43.40 -70.10 56.40
CA GLY A 418 -44.01 -70.23 55.08
C GLY A 418 -45.20 -71.25 55.17
N ASN A 419 -45.63 -71.70 54.02
CA ASN A 419 -46.70 -72.73 53.89
C ASN A 419 -46.28 -74.08 54.48
#